data_20df370a9171b485f6fc47a41a243987
#
_entry.id   20df370a9171b485f6fc47a41a243987
#
_cell.length_a   1.000
_cell.length_b   1.000
_cell.length_c   1.000
_cell.angle_alpha   90.00
_cell.angle_beta   90.00
_cell.angle_gamma   90.00
#
_symmetry.space_group_name_H-M   'P 1'
#
loop_
_entity.id
_entity.type
_entity.pdbx_description
1 polymer ?
#
loop_
_entity_poly.entity_id
_entity_poly.type
_entity_poly.pdbx_seq_one_letter_code
_entity_poly.pdbx_strand_id
1 'polypeptide(L)'
;MPEYVYQEALGRKLVKEKFDARKEFKYNPFFDGEQLESYIKMDMVVMMPRGNVIIECKSIKAITDKEQFQTFGYLRGTLFPIAILVNFGTWPKAQIER
;
A
#
# COMPACT_ATOMS: atom_id res chain seq x y z
N MET A 1 11.67 14.41 3.47
CA MET A 1 10.68 14.22 4.55
C MET A 1 10.49 12.74 4.83
N PRO A 2 10.13 12.38 6.06
CA PRO A 2 9.87 10.98 6.41
C PRO A 2 8.68 10.38 5.65
N GLU A 3 8.70 9.08 5.46
CA GLU A 3 7.64 8.36 4.76
C GLU A 3 6.26 8.60 5.34
N TYR A 4 6.15 8.64 6.68
CA TYR A 4 4.85 8.78 7.32
C TYR A 4 4.18 10.12 7.03
N VAL A 5 4.96 11.15 6.74
CA VAL A 5 4.41 12.47 6.37
C VAL A 5 3.77 12.38 4.98
N TYR A 6 4.45 11.75 4.03
CA TYR A 6 3.91 11.56 2.69
C TYR A 6 2.68 10.64 2.71
N GLN A 7 2.72 9.60 3.54
CA GLN A 7 1.61 8.68 3.71
C GLN A 7 0.36 9.42 4.22
N GLU A 8 0.52 10.26 5.23
CA GLU A 8 -0.59 11.06 5.76
C GLU A 8 -1.12 12.03 4.71
N ALA A 9 -0.24 12.71 4.00
CA ALA A 9 -0.64 13.67 2.97
C ALA A 9 -1.42 12.99 1.85
N LEU A 10 -0.95 11.85 1.39
CA LEU A 10 -1.64 11.06 0.35
C LEU A 10 -3.01 10.60 0.83
N GLY A 11 -3.09 10.08 2.05
CA GLY A 11 -4.35 9.64 2.63
C GLY A 11 -5.37 10.76 2.72
N ARG A 12 -4.95 11.94 3.16
CA ARG A 12 -5.83 13.12 3.22
C ARG A 12 -6.30 13.55 1.83
N LYS A 13 -5.41 13.50 0.84
CA LYS A 13 -5.75 13.86 -0.53
C LYS A 13 -6.79 12.89 -1.09
N LEU A 14 -6.60 11.61 -0.89
CA LEU A 14 -7.54 10.60 -1.35
C LEU A 14 -8.92 10.76 -0.71
N VAL A 15 -8.97 11.05 0.58
CA VAL A 15 -10.25 11.30 1.28
C VAL A 15 -10.94 12.54 0.71
N LYS A 16 -10.20 13.61 0.42
CA LYS A 16 -10.75 14.80 -0.22
C LYS A 16 -11.34 14.50 -1.59
N GLU A 17 -10.73 13.56 -2.31
CA GLU A 17 -11.21 13.12 -3.63
C GLU A 17 -12.30 12.03 -3.52
N LYS A 18 -12.84 11.83 -2.32
CA LYS A 18 -13.97 10.92 -2.04
C LYS A 18 -13.61 9.43 -2.13
N PHE A 19 -12.34 9.07 -1.96
CA PHE A 19 -11.93 7.69 -1.83
C PHE A 19 -12.01 7.23 -0.37
N ASP A 20 -12.30 5.95 -0.16
CA ASP A 20 -12.25 5.33 1.16
C ASP A 20 -10.83 4.77 1.37
N ALA A 21 -9.92 5.64 1.79
CA ALA A 21 -8.52 5.30 2.03
C ALA A 21 -8.30 5.01 3.52
N ARG A 22 -7.79 3.83 3.82
CA ARG A 22 -7.55 3.37 5.20
C ARG A 22 -6.07 3.16 5.42
N LYS A 23 -5.49 3.94 6.32
CA LYS A 23 -4.06 3.87 6.66
C LYS A 23 -3.79 2.71 7.63
N GLU A 24 -2.58 2.16 7.52
CA GLU A 24 -2.12 1.09 8.43
C GLU A 24 -3.13 -0.05 8.51
N PHE A 25 -3.50 -0.53 7.35
CA PHE A 25 -4.52 -1.57 7.22
C PHE A 25 -3.94 -2.92 7.61
N LYS A 26 -4.61 -3.60 8.54
CA LYS A 26 -4.23 -4.93 8.99
C LYS A 26 -5.10 -5.98 8.31
N TYR A 27 -4.43 -6.96 7.71
CA TYR A 27 -5.09 -8.07 7.04
C TYR A 27 -4.62 -9.39 7.63
N ASN A 28 -5.54 -10.20 8.09
CA ASN A 28 -5.24 -11.52 8.62
C ASN A 28 -5.38 -12.56 7.50
N PRO A 29 -4.27 -13.10 6.98
CA PRO A 29 -4.36 -14.03 5.86
C PRO A 29 -4.98 -15.36 6.24
N PHE A 30 -5.41 -16.09 5.22
CA PHE A 30 -5.93 -17.44 5.39
C PHE A 30 -4.82 -18.46 5.12
N PHE A 31 -4.86 -19.54 5.89
CA PHE A 31 -3.99 -20.69 5.66
C PHE A 31 -4.83 -21.95 5.92
N ASP A 32 -4.82 -22.85 4.96
CA ASP A 32 -5.56 -24.09 5.03
C ASP A 32 -7.05 -23.90 5.38
N GLY A 33 -7.66 -22.88 4.76
CA GLY A 33 -9.08 -22.55 4.95
C GLY A 33 -9.41 -21.79 6.21
N GLU A 34 -8.42 -21.51 7.07
CA GLU A 34 -8.64 -20.80 8.34
C GLU A 34 -7.93 -19.46 8.33
N GLN A 35 -8.61 -18.45 8.87
CA GLN A 35 -8.00 -17.13 9.03
C GLN A 35 -7.04 -17.15 10.21
N LEU A 36 -5.81 -16.66 9.98
CA LEU A 36 -4.78 -16.63 11.00
C LEU A 36 -4.99 -15.45 11.96
N GLU A 37 -4.44 -15.58 13.16
CA GLU A 37 -4.37 -14.46 14.11
C GLU A 37 -3.27 -13.47 13.72
N SER A 38 -2.23 -13.95 13.06
CA SER A 38 -1.18 -13.11 12.51
C SER A 38 -1.72 -12.22 11.41
N TYR A 39 -1.12 -11.03 11.24
CA TYR A 39 -1.59 -10.10 10.23
C TYR A 39 -0.45 -9.51 9.43
N ILE A 40 -0.79 -9.11 8.22
CA ILE A 40 0.04 -8.27 7.34
C ILE A 40 -0.44 -6.84 7.52
N LYS A 41 0.49 -5.91 7.77
CA LYS A 41 0.15 -4.49 7.87
C LYS A 41 0.63 -3.78 6.61
N MET A 42 -0.30 -3.16 5.92
CA MET A 42 -0.03 -2.40 4.70
C MET A 42 -0.20 -0.91 4.99
N ASP A 43 0.61 -0.07 4.34
CA ASP A 43 0.59 1.37 4.60
C ASP A 43 -0.80 1.95 4.39
N MET A 44 -1.45 1.54 3.32
CA MET A 44 -2.77 2.05 2.97
C MET A 44 -3.51 1.06 2.08
N VAL A 45 -4.82 0.98 2.25
CA VAL A 45 -5.69 0.25 1.34
C VAL A 45 -6.85 1.18 0.98
N VAL A 46 -7.09 1.32 -0.32
CA VAL A 46 -8.24 2.06 -0.83
C VAL A 46 -9.34 1.06 -1.16
N MET A 47 -10.47 1.21 -0.49
CA MET A 47 -11.62 0.32 -0.66
C MET A 47 -12.37 0.71 -1.92
N MET A 48 -12.41 -0.19 -2.91
CA MET A 48 -13.02 0.08 -4.21
C MET A 48 -14.06 -0.98 -4.53
N PRO A 49 -15.12 -0.65 -5.29
CA PRO A 49 -16.20 -1.60 -5.58
C PRO A 49 -15.74 -2.86 -6.32
N ARG A 50 -14.73 -2.76 -7.17
CA ARG A 50 -14.24 -3.89 -7.97
C ARG A 50 -13.01 -4.57 -7.38
N GLY A 51 -12.67 -4.24 -6.16
CA GLY A 51 -11.53 -4.80 -5.46
C GLY A 51 -10.64 -3.71 -4.88
N ASN A 52 -10.09 -4.02 -3.73
CA ASN A 52 -9.32 -3.04 -2.96
C ASN A 52 -7.93 -2.86 -3.56
N VAL A 53 -7.37 -1.67 -3.41
CA VAL A 53 -6.06 -1.29 -3.94
C VAL A 53 -5.10 -1.09 -2.78
N ILE A 54 -3.98 -1.82 -2.79
CA ILE A 54 -2.90 -1.65 -1.81
C ILE A 54 -2.01 -0.52 -2.27
N ILE A 55 -1.68 0.41 -1.37
CA ILE A 55 -0.70 1.46 -1.65
C ILE A 55 0.40 1.39 -0.61
N GLU A 56 1.64 1.21 -1.07
CA GLU A 56 2.83 1.27 -0.22
C GLU A 56 3.62 2.53 -0.56
N CYS A 57 4.01 3.28 0.47
CA CYS A 57 4.72 4.54 0.34
C CYS A 57 6.17 4.37 0.77
N LYS A 58 7.09 4.87 -0.04
CA LYS A 58 8.53 4.87 0.25
C LYS A 58 9.11 6.25 0.06
N SER A 59 10.22 6.51 0.72
CA SER A 59 11.01 7.74 0.56
C SER A 59 12.48 7.34 0.45
N ILE A 60 12.84 6.80 -0.71
CA ILE A 60 14.17 6.23 -1.00
C ILE A 60 14.70 6.79 -2.30
N LYS A 61 16.01 6.61 -2.56
CA LYS A 61 16.64 7.16 -3.77
C LYS A 61 16.07 6.54 -5.04
N ALA A 62 15.80 5.24 -5.02
CA ALA A 62 15.22 4.52 -6.14
C ALA A 62 14.54 3.27 -5.64
N ILE A 63 13.47 2.87 -6.32
CA ILE A 63 12.81 1.60 -6.05
C ILE A 63 13.73 0.46 -6.52
N THR A 64 13.90 -0.54 -5.66
CA THR A 64 14.67 -1.74 -5.96
C THR A 64 13.78 -2.97 -5.92
N ASP A 65 14.33 -4.13 -6.28
CA ASP A 65 13.62 -5.40 -6.22
C ASP A 65 13.06 -5.70 -4.82
N LYS A 66 13.76 -5.25 -3.77
CA LYS A 66 13.32 -5.45 -2.39
C LYS A 66 11.93 -4.86 -2.14
N GLU A 67 11.73 -3.59 -2.54
CA GLU A 67 10.44 -2.93 -2.36
C GLU A 67 9.37 -3.52 -3.27
N GLN A 68 9.74 -3.91 -4.47
CA GLN A 68 8.82 -4.58 -5.41
C GLN A 68 8.36 -5.93 -4.86
N PHE A 69 9.28 -6.76 -4.38
CA PHE A 69 8.94 -8.05 -3.79
C PHE A 69 8.03 -7.90 -2.57
N GLN A 70 8.32 -6.92 -1.70
CA GLN A 70 7.49 -6.67 -0.53
C GLN A 70 6.08 -6.25 -0.93
N THR A 71 5.97 -5.23 -1.77
CA THR A 71 4.68 -4.62 -2.14
C THR A 71 3.83 -5.58 -2.94
N PHE A 72 4.39 -6.15 -4.01
CA PHE A 72 3.62 -7.03 -4.88
C PHE A 72 3.44 -8.43 -4.28
N GLY A 73 4.28 -8.79 -3.30
CA GLY A 73 4.08 -10.00 -2.51
C GLY A 73 2.78 -9.98 -1.72
N TYR A 74 2.31 -8.81 -1.32
CA TYR A 74 1.03 -8.69 -0.61
C TYR A 74 -0.15 -9.15 -1.46
N LEU A 75 -0.04 -9.11 -2.78
CA LEU A 75 -1.10 -9.61 -3.67
C LEU A 75 -1.33 -11.11 -3.53
N ARG A 76 -0.30 -11.85 -3.12
CA ARG A 76 -0.40 -13.30 -2.90
C ARG A 76 -1.01 -13.63 -1.54
N GLY A 77 -0.75 -12.80 -0.53
CA GLY A 77 -1.23 -13.01 0.83
C GLY A 77 -2.60 -12.41 1.09
N THR A 78 -3.09 -11.60 0.18
CA THR A 78 -4.41 -10.97 0.25
C THR A 78 -5.17 -11.34 -1.03
N LEU A 79 -6.45 -11.12 -1.08
CA LEU A 79 -7.22 -11.30 -2.31
C LEU A 79 -7.42 -9.98 -3.04
N PHE A 80 -6.55 -9.00 -2.77
CA PHE A 80 -6.63 -7.69 -3.40
C PHE A 80 -6.00 -7.73 -4.79
N PRO A 81 -6.65 -7.14 -5.80
CA PRO A 81 -6.23 -7.30 -7.20
C PRO A 81 -5.08 -6.38 -7.63
N ILE A 82 -4.84 -5.28 -6.93
CA ILE A 82 -3.87 -4.26 -7.37
C ILE A 82 -3.05 -3.77 -6.18
N ALA A 83 -1.75 -3.63 -6.40
CA ALA A 83 -0.85 -2.94 -5.48
C ALA A 83 -0.10 -1.83 -6.23
N ILE A 84 0.04 -0.68 -5.60
CA ILE A 84 0.76 0.47 -6.14
C ILE A 84 1.87 0.82 -5.17
N LEU A 85 3.08 0.94 -5.70
CA LEU A 85 4.26 1.36 -4.95
C LEU A 85 4.59 2.79 -5.35
N VAL A 86 4.56 3.72 -4.39
CA VAL A 86 4.83 5.13 -4.62
C VAL A 86 6.09 5.52 -3.87
N ASN A 87 7.07 6.03 -4.60
CA ASN A 87 8.31 6.53 -4.01
C ASN A 87 8.36 8.06 -4.11
N PHE A 88 8.32 8.72 -2.98
CA PHE A 88 8.42 10.18 -2.88
C PHE A 88 9.86 10.68 -2.73
N GLY A 89 10.83 9.75 -2.65
CA GLY A 89 12.24 10.11 -2.50
C GLY A 89 12.91 10.66 -3.76
N THR A 90 12.22 10.62 -4.89
CA THR A 90 12.74 11.09 -6.19
C THR A 90 12.23 12.50 -6.53
N TRP A 91 12.16 13.35 -5.50
CA TRP A 91 11.71 14.73 -5.66
C TRP A 91 12.39 15.40 -6.88
N PRO A 92 11.67 16.26 -7.66
CA PRO A 92 10.30 16.73 -7.40
C PRO A 92 9.19 15.84 -7.96
N LYS A 93 9.51 14.72 -8.60
CA LYS A 93 8.54 13.87 -9.25
C LYS A 93 8.52 12.50 -8.59
N ALA A 94 7.35 12.05 -8.13
CA ALA A 94 7.20 10.74 -7.52
C ALA A 94 7.41 9.62 -8.55
N GLN A 95 8.03 8.52 -8.10
CA GLN A 95 8.17 7.30 -8.87
C GLN A 95 7.02 6.36 -8.49
N ILE A 96 6.25 5.90 -9.48
CA ILE A 96 5.06 5.08 -9.23
C ILE A 96 5.17 3.78 -10.03
N GLU A 97 4.97 2.67 -9.34
CA GLU A 97 4.93 1.35 -9.95
C GLU A 97 3.64 0.62 -9.57
N ARG A 98 3.18 -0.19 -10.50
CA ARG A 98 1.91 -0.88 -10.36
C ARG A 98 2.05 -2.37 -10.71
#